data_d2581f8c7b78316a788ad268576b4071
#
_entry.id   d2581f8c7b78316a788ad268576b4071
#
_cell.length_a   1.000
_cell.length_b   1.000
_cell.length_c   1.000
_cell.angle_alpha   90.00
_cell.angle_beta   90.00
_cell.angle_gamma   90.00
#
_symmetry.space_group_name_H-M   'P 1'
#
loop_
_entity.id
_entity.type
_entity.pdbx_description
1 polymer ?
#
loop_
_entity_poly.entity_id
_entity_poly.type
_entity_poly.pdbx_seq_one_letter_code
_entity_poly.pdbx_strand_id
1 'polypeptide(L)'
;MSKQHWSRNAARALLGTVLSVAAATAISAPTRWDVNGHYYEVIEVSGGIVWADARAAAQTTSHFGASGHLVTVGSAEESRFLTASFGGDGLENHWLGLFQPVGSSEPDGGWTWVNGESFSYNNWWPGEPNDFGIDGENAGVFQHGITGDGKGWNDLNSDWLVNGYVVEFDVVPEPTMLMLFAGGLLGLTLTRRR
;
A
#
# COMPACT_ATOMS: atom_id res chain seq x y z
N MET A 1 6.23 1.53 82.61
CA MET A 1 5.09 1.48 81.74
C MET A 1 5.25 2.51 80.66
N SER A 2 5.83 2.13 79.51
CA SER A 2 6.07 3.06 78.40
C SER A 2 5.17 2.63 77.22
N LYS A 3 4.26 3.52 76.78
CA LYS A 3 3.38 3.31 75.66
C LYS A 3 4.09 3.73 74.37
N GLN A 4 4.38 2.75 73.45
CA GLN A 4 4.90 3.04 72.14
C GLN A 4 3.78 3.47 71.23
N HIS A 5 3.91 4.67 70.63
CA HIS A 5 3.06 5.20 69.55
C HIS A 5 3.56 4.62 68.23
N TRP A 6 2.70 3.90 67.54
CA TRP A 6 2.91 3.51 66.16
C TRP A 6 2.44 4.63 65.25
N SER A 7 3.38 5.25 64.52
CA SER A 7 3.06 6.18 63.43
C SER A 7 2.85 5.39 62.15
N ARG A 8 1.65 5.50 61.61
CA ARG A 8 1.29 4.91 60.32
C ARG A 8 1.75 5.85 59.20
N ASN A 9 2.87 5.53 58.52
CA ASN A 9 3.29 6.21 57.32
C ASN A 9 2.47 5.65 56.14
N ALA A 10 1.54 6.43 55.64
CA ALA A 10 0.82 6.15 54.40
C ALA A 10 1.74 6.50 53.21
N ALA A 11 2.29 5.49 52.57
CA ALA A 11 2.98 5.64 51.30
C ALA A 11 1.96 5.98 50.20
N ARG A 12 1.98 7.22 49.71
CA ARG A 12 1.26 7.60 48.48
C ARG A 12 2.00 7.06 47.27
N ALA A 13 1.47 6.04 46.63
CA ALA A 13 1.91 5.60 45.34
C ALA A 13 1.47 6.64 44.27
N LEU A 14 2.44 7.36 43.70
CA LEU A 14 2.25 8.16 42.51
C LEU A 14 2.16 7.20 41.30
N LEU A 15 0.94 6.94 40.79
CA LEU A 15 0.74 6.34 39.47
C LEU A 15 1.17 7.38 38.43
N GLY A 16 2.39 7.25 37.95
CA GLY A 16 2.83 7.97 36.74
C GLY A 16 2.14 7.40 35.51
N THR A 17 1.20 8.14 34.96
CA THR A 17 0.62 7.82 33.63
C THR A 17 1.69 8.09 32.57
N VAL A 18 2.30 7.04 32.04
CA VAL A 18 3.17 7.13 30.88
C VAL A 18 2.25 7.37 29.67
N LEU A 19 2.18 8.62 29.24
CA LEU A 19 1.56 8.97 27.95
C LEU A 19 2.52 8.48 26.86
N SER A 20 2.21 7.33 26.25
CA SER A 20 2.87 6.90 25.02
C SER A 20 2.42 7.84 23.90
N VAL A 21 3.26 8.81 23.56
CA VAL A 21 3.12 9.56 22.31
C VAL A 21 3.50 8.59 21.20
N ALA A 22 2.51 7.97 20.57
CA ALA A 22 2.72 7.31 19.30
C ALA A 22 3.20 8.39 18.33
N ALA A 23 4.43 8.27 17.85
CA ALA A 23 4.93 9.10 16.77
C ALA A 23 4.03 8.81 15.56
N ALA A 24 3.17 9.76 15.21
CA ALA A 24 2.46 9.71 13.93
C ALA A 24 3.53 9.83 12.85
N THR A 25 3.80 8.73 12.14
CA THR A 25 4.49 8.79 10.86
C THR A 25 3.67 9.71 9.98
N ALA A 26 4.29 10.73 9.41
CA ALA A 26 3.63 11.61 8.46
C ALA A 26 3.23 10.73 7.25
N ILE A 27 1.99 10.32 7.19
CA ILE A 27 1.43 9.64 6.03
C ILE A 27 1.28 10.73 4.97
N SER A 28 2.06 10.64 3.90
CA SER A 28 1.86 11.46 2.71
C SER A 28 0.48 11.12 2.15
N ALA A 29 -0.30 12.14 1.77
CA ALA A 29 -1.59 11.87 1.13
C ALA A 29 -1.37 11.14 -0.21
N PRO A 30 -2.23 10.15 -0.56
CA PRO A 30 -2.12 9.45 -1.82
C PRO A 30 -2.11 10.41 -3.01
N THR A 31 -1.22 10.15 -3.97
CA THR A 31 -1.03 10.95 -5.18
C THR A 31 -1.90 10.43 -6.31
N ARG A 32 -2.71 11.31 -6.91
CA ARG A 32 -3.59 10.94 -8.02
C ARG A 32 -2.85 10.94 -9.35
N TRP A 33 -3.08 9.89 -10.16
CA TRP A 33 -2.71 9.89 -11.56
C TRP A 33 -3.94 10.21 -12.43
N ASP A 34 -3.88 11.32 -13.16
CA ASP A 34 -5.05 11.82 -13.89
C ASP A 34 -5.43 10.99 -15.12
N VAL A 35 -4.53 10.11 -15.59
CA VAL A 35 -4.78 9.28 -16.78
C VAL A 35 -5.79 8.17 -16.51
N ASN A 36 -5.64 7.47 -15.37
CA ASN A 36 -6.59 6.41 -14.95
C ASN A 36 -7.49 6.86 -13.79
N GLY A 37 -7.13 7.95 -13.11
CA GLY A 37 -7.85 8.47 -11.95
C GLY A 37 -7.52 7.76 -10.63
N HIS A 38 -6.64 6.75 -10.63
CA HIS A 38 -6.23 6.02 -9.45
C HIS A 38 -5.34 6.88 -8.54
N TYR A 39 -5.23 6.45 -7.28
CA TYR A 39 -4.39 7.08 -6.28
C TYR A 39 -3.33 6.10 -5.80
N TYR A 40 -2.14 6.63 -5.50
CA TYR A 40 -0.97 5.83 -5.15
C TYR A 40 -0.30 6.39 -3.90
N GLU A 41 0.18 5.50 -3.03
CA GLU A 41 0.86 5.87 -1.79
C GLU A 41 2.03 4.91 -1.53
N VAL A 42 3.18 5.46 -1.13
CA VAL A 42 4.33 4.67 -0.67
C VAL A 42 4.26 4.55 0.84
N ILE A 43 4.32 3.33 1.33
CA ILE A 43 4.27 3.00 2.75
C ILE A 43 5.62 2.45 3.20
N GLU A 44 6.32 3.22 4.02
CA GLU A 44 7.55 2.79 4.68
C GLU A 44 7.23 1.98 5.93
N VAL A 45 7.91 0.85 6.13
CA VAL A 45 7.72 -0.01 7.29
C VAL A 45 9.03 -0.15 8.06
N SER A 46 9.09 0.45 9.25
CA SER A 46 10.27 0.34 10.13
C SER A 46 10.52 -1.12 10.51
N GLY A 47 11.71 -1.62 10.17
CA GLY A 47 12.07 -3.02 10.36
C GLY A 47 11.75 -3.92 9.18
N GLY A 48 11.15 -3.38 8.12
CA GLY A 48 10.81 -4.10 6.91
C GLY A 48 9.51 -4.89 6.99
N ILE A 49 9.09 -5.42 5.84
CA ILE A 49 7.85 -6.18 5.70
C ILE A 49 8.00 -7.25 4.62
N VAL A 50 7.43 -8.45 4.83
CA VAL A 50 7.34 -9.53 3.84
C VAL A 50 6.16 -9.28 2.90
N TRP A 51 6.18 -9.86 1.70
CA TRP A 51 5.18 -9.59 0.67
C TRP A 51 3.74 -9.92 1.09
N ALA A 52 3.53 -11.06 1.77
CA ALA A 52 2.20 -11.46 2.21
C ALA A 52 1.58 -10.48 3.22
N ASP A 53 2.40 -9.98 4.16
CA ASP A 53 1.96 -9.00 5.15
C ASP A 53 1.72 -7.63 4.50
N ALA A 54 2.55 -7.22 3.54
CA ALA A 54 2.36 -6.00 2.75
C ALA A 54 1.04 -6.05 1.97
N ARG A 55 0.74 -7.18 1.31
CA ARG A 55 -0.53 -7.40 0.63
C ARG A 55 -1.72 -7.29 1.58
N ALA A 56 -1.65 -7.96 2.73
CA ALA A 56 -2.71 -7.90 3.74
C ALA A 56 -2.89 -6.48 4.28
N ALA A 57 -1.79 -5.77 4.58
CA ALA A 57 -1.83 -4.39 5.06
C ALA A 57 -2.45 -3.45 4.02
N ALA A 58 -2.05 -3.53 2.74
CA ALA A 58 -2.63 -2.73 1.66
C ALA A 58 -4.16 -2.90 1.58
N GLN A 59 -4.67 -4.13 1.70
CA GLN A 59 -6.11 -4.43 1.66
C GLN A 59 -6.91 -3.86 2.84
N THR A 60 -6.26 -3.48 3.93
CA THR A 60 -6.91 -2.81 5.07
C THR A 60 -7.03 -1.30 4.89
N THR A 61 -6.35 -0.73 3.91
CA THR A 61 -6.39 0.70 3.61
C THR A 61 -7.59 1.06 2.75
N SER A 62 -8.01 2.32 2.79
CA SER A 62 -9.04 2.82 1.88
C SER A 62 -8.85 4.31 1.59
N HIS A 63 -9.18 4.73 0.37
CA HIS A 63 -9.15 6.12 -0.06
C HIS A 63 -10.39 6.42 -0.89
N PHE A 64 -11.16 7.46 -0.52
CA PHE A 64 -12.45 7.81 -1.14
C PHE A 64 -13.43 6.63 -1.32
N GLY A 65 -13.38 5.62 -0.44
CA GLY A 65 -14.23 4.44 -0.49
C GLY A 65 -13.70 3.30 -1.37
N ALA A 66 -12.60 3.49 -2.10
CA ALA A 66 -11.85 2.41 -2.73
C ALA A 66 -11.01 1.66 -1.70
N SER A 67 -11.00 0.34 -1.73
CA SER A 67 -10.04 -0.47 -0.98
C SER A 67 -8.68 -0.42 -1.66
N GLY A 68 -7.60 -0.39 -0.86
CA GLY A 68 -6.25 -0.46 -1.38
C GLY A 68 -5.85 -1.88 -1.75
N HIS A 69 -4.89 -1.97 -2.66
CA HIS A 69 -4.14 -3.20 -2.96
C HIS A 69 -2.67 -2.84 -3.25
N LEU A 70 -1.78 -3.82 -3.27
CA LEU A 70 -0.42 -3.56 -3.74
C LEU A 70 -0.47 -3.09 -5.20
N VAL A 71 0.33 -2.09 -5.52
CA VAL A 71 0.32 -1.44 -6.84
C VAL A 71 0.45 -2.43 -7.98
N THR A 72 -0.36 -2.25 -9.01
CA THR A 72 -0.26 -2.91 -10.29
C THR A 72 0.22 -1.91 -11.34
N VAL A 73 1.06 -2.33 -12.28
CA VAL A 73 1.63 -1.41 -13.27
C VAL A 73 1.34 -1.95 -14.66
N GLY A 74 0.33 -1.38 -15.30
CA GLY A 74 -0.20 -1.85 -16.57
C GLY A 74 0.44 -1.20 -17.80
N SER A 75 1.24 -0.13 -17.62
CA SER A 75 1.82 0.61 -18.73
C SER A 75 3.15 1.29 -18.41
N ALA A 76 3.90 1.65 -19.46
CA ALA A 76 5.11 2.45 -19.32
C ALA A 76 4.82 3.88 -18.81
N GLU A 77 3.65 4.43 -19.12
CA GLU A 77 3.20 5.73 -18.65
C GLU A 77 3.00 5.71 -17.14
N GLU A 78 2.38 4.66 -16.62
CA GLU A 78 2.16 4.46 -15.19
C GLU A 78 3.48 4.27 -14.43
N SER A 79 4.37 3.45 -14.97
CA SER A 79 5.71 3.26 -14.40
C SER A 79 6.47 4.59 -14.31
N ARG A 80 6.42 5.44 -15.35
CA ARG A 80 7.04 6.77 -15.32
C ARG A 80 6.34 7.71 -14.33
N PHE A 81 5.02 7.64 -14.21
CA PHE A 81 4.27 8.44 -13.23
C PHE A 81 4.72 8.10 -11.80
N LEU A 82 4.79 6.81 -11.45
CA LEU A 82 5.25 6.35 -10.13
C LEU A 82 6.67 6.85 -9.84
N THR A 83 7.59 6.67 -10.78
CA THR A 83 8.99 7.12 -10.64
C THR A 83 9.09 8.65 -10.52
N ALA A 84 8.28 9.39 -11.27
CA ALA A 84 8.28 10.85 -11.21
C ALA A 84 7.66 11.40 -9.92
N SER A 85 6.64 10.71 -9.39
CA SER A 85 5.90 11.14 -8.19
C SER A 85 6.64 10.84 -6.89
N PHE A 86 7.28 9.68 -6.82
CA PHE A 86 7.90 9.19 -5.58
C PHE A 86 9.43 9.16 -5.63
N GLY A 87 10.01 9.40 -6.81
CA GLY A 87 11.45 9.26 -7.05
C GLY A 87 11.88 7.79 -7.18
N GLY A 88 12.98 7.54 -7.91
CA GLY A 88 13.52 6.19 -8.04
C GLY A 88 13.96 5.62 -6.68
N ASP A 89 14.67 6.43 -5.90
CA ASP A 89 15.15 6.04 -4.56
C ASP A 89 14.00 5.85 -3.56
N GLY A 90 12.90 6.59 -3.71
CA GLY A 90 11.70 6.45 -2.86
C GLY A 90 10.88 5.20 -3.12
N LEU A 91 11.07 4.53 -4.26
CA LEU A 91 10.44 3.26 -4.60
C LEU A 91 11.35 2.06 -4.34
N GLU A 92 12.66 2.29 -4.14
CA GLU A 92 13.63 1.22 -3.98
C GLU A 92 13.28 0.29 -2.82
N ASN A 93 13.36 -1.02 -3.10
CA ASN A 93 13.02 -2.06 -2.12
C ASN A 93 11.62 -1.92 -1.52
N HIS A 94 10.63 -1.58 -2.37
CA HIS A 94 9.22 -1.60 -2.02
C HIS A 94 8.49 -2.66 -2.84
N TRP A 95 7.62 -3.44 -2.19
CA TRP A 95 6.81 -4.46 -2.85
C TRP A 95 5.81 -3.86 -3.82
N LEU A 96 5.65 -4.52 -4.98
CA LEU A 96 4.49 -4.36 -5.86
C LEU A 96 3.55 -5.56 -5.77
N GLY A 97 2.39 -5.43 -6.43
CA GLY A 97 1.37 -6.47 -6.47
C GLY A 97 1.62 -7.60 -7.47
N LEU A 98 2.86 -7.74 -7.92
CA LEU A 98 3.26 -8.78 -8.87
C LEU A 98 3.73 -10.02 -8.12
N PHE A 99 3.26 -11.21 -8.55
CA PHE A 99 3.68 -12.47 -7.92
C PHE A 99 3.56 -13.65 -8.88
N GLN A 100 4.30 -14.72 -8.58
CA GLN A 100 4.15 -16.02 -9.24
C GLN A 100 3.38 -17.00 -8.35
N PRO A 101 2.29 -17.60 -8.82
CA PRO A 101 1.63 -18.72 -8.16
C PRO A 101 2.54 -19.94 -8.06
N VAL A 102 2.37 -20.72 -6.99
CA VAL A 102 3.10 -21.97 -6.81
C VAL A 102 2.90 -22.91 -7.99
N GLY A 103 4.00 -23.40 -8.56
CA GLY A 103 4.00 -24.28 -9.73
C GLY A 103 4.07 -23.56 -11.06
N SER A 104 4.29 -22.26 -11.06
CA SER A 104 4.64 -21.50 -12.26
C SER A 104 5.95 -22.02 -12.86
N SER A 105 6.18 -21.75 -14.14
CA SER A 105 7.43 -22.08 -14.80
C SER A 105 8.45 -20.98 -14.56
N GLU A 106 9.51 -21.28 -13.84
CA GLU A 106 10.57 -20.33 -13.52
C GLU A 106 11.54 -20.09 -14.71
N PRO A 107 12.16 -18.89 -14.76
CA PRO A 107 11.90 -17.70 -13.90
C PRO A 107 10.79 -16.78 -14.42
N ASP A 108 10.36 -16.90 -15.66
CA ASP A 108 9.59 -15.90 -16.40
C ASP A 108 8.10 -16.26 -16.61
N GLY A 109 7.68 -17.46 -16.21
CA GLY A 109 6.30 -17.93 -16.42
C GLY A 109 5.34 -17.60 -15.30
N GLY A 110 4.06 -17.37 -15.63
CA GLY A 110 2.96 -17.32 -14.68
C GLY A 110 2.85 -16.06 -13.81
N TRP A 111 3.66 -15.03 -14.05
CA TRP A 111 3.54 -13.75 -13.35
C TRP A 111 2.13 -13.16 -13.47
N THR A 112 1.58 -12.70 -12.36
CA THR A 112 0.21 -12.18 -12.29
C THR A 112 0.08 -11.06 -11.25
N TRP A 113 -0.91 -10.19 -11.45
CA TRP A 113 -1.22 -9.08 -10.55
C TRP A 113 -2.22 -9.50 -9.47
N VAL A 114 -2.09 -8.91 -8.25
CA VAL A 114 -2.97 -9.19 -7.09
C VAL A 114 -4.43 -8.82 -7.32
N ASN A 115 -4.72 -7.89 -8.23
CA ASN A 115 -6.07 -7.44 -8.58
C ASN A 115 -6.70 -8.24 -9.74
N GLY A 116 -5.94 -9.17 -10.36
CA GLY A 116 -6.42 -10.01 -11.46
C GLY A 116 -6.33 -9.35 -12.84
N GLU A 117 -5.72 -8.19 -12.96
CA GLU A 117 -5.42 -7.60 -14.27
C GLU A 117 -4.46 -8.45 -15.08
N SER A 118 -4.51 -8.29 -16.41
CA SER A 118 -3.62 -9.03 -17.30
C SER A 118 -2.18 -8.53 -17.17
N PHE A 119 -1.25 -9.46 -16.96
CA PHE A 119 0.18 -9.16 -17.01
C PHE A 119 0.62 -9.05 -18.49
N SER A 120 0.41 -7.88 -19.08
CA SER A 120 0.71 -7.59 -20.49
C SER A 120 1.87 -6.60 -20.68
N TYR A 121 2.15 -5.79 -19.66
CA TYR A 121 3.31 -4.92 -19.57
C TYR A 121 4.27 -5.44 -18.50
N ASN A 122 5.55 -5.39 -18.77
CA ASN A 122 6.58 -5.70 -17.80
C ASN A 122 7.67 -4.64 -17.83
N ASN A 123 8.36 -4.50 -16.72
CA ASN A 123 9.42 -3.51 -16.55
C ASN A 123 10.60 -4.06 -15.75
N TRP A 124 10.93 -5.30 -16.04
CA TRP A 124 12.05 -5.98 -15.39
C TRP A 124 13.37 -5.27 -15.58
N TRP A 125 14.19 -5.23 -14.55
CA TRP A 125 15.59 -4.84 -14.68
C TRP A 125 16.33 -5.78 -15.64
N PRO A 126 17.36 -5.30 -16.37
CA PRO A 126 18.12 -6.18 -17.27
C PRO A 126 18.69 -7.40 -16.55
N GLY A 127 18.22 -8.58 -16.95
CA GLY A 127 18.60 -9.87 -16.38
C GLY A 127 17.54 -10.47 -15.44
N GLU A 128 16.48 -9.72 -15.14
CA GLU A 128 15.33 -10.18 -14.34
C GLU A 128 14.13 -10.55 -15.24
N PRO A 129 13.22 -11.38 -14.76
CA PRO A 129 13.30 -12.17 -13.52
C PRO A 129 14.35 -13.29 -13.65
N ASN A 130 15.04 -13.64 -12.56
CA ASN A 130 16.12 -14.60 -12.62
C ASN A 130 16.01 -15.78 -11.64
N ASP A 131 15.00 -15.79 -10.77
CA ASP A 131 14.75 -16.82 -9.74
C ASP A 131 16.03 -17.15 -8.95
N PHE A 132 16.72 -16.11 -8.48
CA PHE A 132 18.01 -16.28 -7.83
C PHE A 132 17.88 -16.94 -6.47
N GLY A 133 18.68 -17.99 -6.28
CA GLY A 133 18.80 -18.66 -4.99
C GLY A 133 18.07 -20.00 -4.92
N ILE A 134 18.23 -20.66 -3.79
CA ILE A 134 17.72 -22.02 -3.55
C ILE A 134 16.23 -21.99 -3.14
N ASP A 135 15.77 -20.86 -2.57
CA ASP A 135 14.42 -20.72 -2.03
C ASP A 135 13.46 -20.07 -3.04
N GLY A 136 13.98 -19.71 -4.22
CA GLY A 136 13.23 -19.10 -5.30
C GLY A 136 12.81 -17.64 -5.04
N GLU A 137 12.42 -16.94 -6.10
CA GLU A 137 11.98 -15.55 -6.08
C GLU A 137 10.62 -15.42 -6.77
N ASN A 138 9.57 -15.18 -6.02
CA ASN A 138 8.20 -15.29 -6.50
C ASN A 138 7.34 -14.04 -6.24
N ALA A 139 7.95 -12.90 -5.86
CA ALA A 139 7.28 -11.64 -5.64
C ALA A 139 8.03 -10.48 -6.29
N GLY A 140 7.31 -9.55 -6.91
CA GLY A 140 7.89 -8.38 -7.55
C GLY A 140 8.22 -7.27 -6.57
N VAL A 141 9.40 -6.67 -6.74
CA VAL A 141 9.90 -5.55 -5.96
C VAL A 141 10.46 -4.46 -6.86
N PHE A 142 10.34 -3.20 -6.49
CA PHE A 142 11.06 -2.12 -7.16
C PHE A 142 12.55 -2.22 -6.83
N GLN A 143 13.36 -2.34 -7.88
CA GLN A 143 14.81 -2.54 -7.78
C GLN A 143 15.53 -1.21 -7.53
N HIS A 144 16.74 -1.31 -6.94
CA HIS A 144 17.67 -0.19 -6.80
C HIS A 144 18.06 0.41 -8.15
N GLY A 145 18.11 1.74 -8.21
CA GLY A 145 18.56 2.45 -9.40
C GLY A 145 17.54 2.48 -10.53
N ILE A 146 16.23 2.52 -10.21
CA ILE A 146 15.19 2.76 -11.20
C ILE A 146 15.58 3.98 -12.03
N THR A 147 15.81 3.75 -13.31
CA THR A 147 16.21 4.82 -14.23
C THR A 147 15.03 5.69 -14.63
N GLY A 148 15.28 6.89 -15.14
CA GLY A 148 14.23 7.84 -15.55
C GLY A 148 13.28 7.34 -16.65
N ASP A 149 13.58 6.17 -17.28
CA ASP A 149 12.69 5.45 -18.18
C ASP A 149 11.79 4.42 -17.42
N GLY A 150 11.88 4.38 -16.09
CA GLY A 150 11.04 3.59 -15.22
C GLY A 150 11.41 2.11 -15.12
N LYS A 151 12.51 1.67 -15.74
CA LYS A 151 12.97 0.28 -15.63
C LYS A 151 13.48 0.00 -14.22
N GLY A 152 13.03 -1.13 -13.66
CA GLY A 152 13.55 -1.46 -12.37
C GLY A 152 12.71 -2.38 -11.50
N TRP A 153 12.10 -3.41 -12.06
CA TRP A 153 11.55 -4.50 -11.23
C TRP A 153 12.54 -5.64 -11.11
N ASN A 154 12.54 -6.26 -9.95
CA ASN A 154 13.23 -7.50 -9.66
C ASN A 154 12.22 -8.50 -9.11
N ASP A 155 12.44 -9.79 -9.35
CA ASP A 155 11.83 -10.85 -8.56
C ASP A 155 12.63 -11.02 -7.27
N LEU A 156 11.94 -11.28 -6.18
CA LEU A 156 12.56 -11.45 -4.86
C LEU A 156 11.80 -12.52 -4.07
N ASN A 157 12.50 -13.19 -3.18
CA ASN A 157 11.87 -14.13 -2.27
C ASN A 157 10.82 -13.42 -1.39
N SER A 158 9.57 -13.87 -1.44
CA SER A 158 8.44 -13.22 -0.79
C SER A 158 8.53 -13.16 0.74
N ASP A 159 9.40 -13.96 1.35
CA ASP A 159 9.64 -14.00 2.80
C ASP A 159 10.75 -13.05 3.25
N TRP A 160 11.39 -12.35 2.31
CA TRP A 160 12.41 -11.36 2.66
C TRP A 160 11.76 -10.05 3.13
N LEU A 161 12.47 -9.35 4.02
CA LEU A 161 12.03 -8.04 4.52
C LEU A 161 12.56 -6.94 3.58
N VAL A 162 11.64 -6.15 3.02
CA VAL A 162 11.97 -4.95 2.25
C VAL A 162 11.48 -3.70 2.97
N ASN A 163 11.85 -2.52 2.50
CA ASN A 163 11.59 -1.24 3.18
C ASN A 163 10.10 -0.92 3.37
N GLY A 164 9.25 -1.41 2.46
CA GLY A 164 7.83 -1.12 2.48
C GLY A 164 7.09 -1.64 1.25
N TYR A 165 6.05 -0.93 0.85
CA TYR A 165 5.23 -1.32 -0.30
C TYR A 165 4.52 -0.10 -0.90
N VAL A 166 4.07 -0.23 -2.14
CA VAL A 166 3.25 0.79 -2.78
C VAL A 166 1.80 0.32 -2.81
N VAL A 167 0.90 1.18 -2.35
CA VAL A 167 -0.56 0.96 -2.39
C VAL A 167 -1.14 1.70 -3.57
N GLU A 168 -2.07 1.05 -4.25
CA GLU A 168 -2.93 1.62 -5.27
C GLU A 168 -4.38 1.58 -4.81
N PHE A 169 -5.15 2.62 -5.13
CA PHE A 169 -6.59 2.73 -4.90
C PHE A 169 -7.27 3.00 -6.24
N ASP A 170 -8.07 2.05 -6.68
CA ASP A 170 -8.86 2.20 -7.89
C ASP A 170 -9.92 3.30 -7.75
N VAL A 171 -10.37 3.83 -8.88
CA VAL A 171 -11.47 4.81 -8.86
C VAL A 171 -12.76 4.10 -8.44
N VAL A 172 -13.35 4.54 -7.34
CA VAL A 172 -14.76 4.26 -7.10
C VAL A 172 -15.56 5.22 -7.97
N PRO A 173 -16.40 4.73 -8.91
CA PRO A 173 -17.31 5.60 -9.64
C PRO A 173 -18.16 6.36 -8.61
N GLU A 174 -18.01 7.68 -8.55
CA GLU A 174 -18.86 8.53 -7.71
C GLU A 174 -20.32 8.14 -8.01
N PRO A 175 -21.15 7.83 -7.01
CA PRO A 175 -22.57 7.69 -7.24
C PRO A 175 -23.03 9.02 -7.82
N THR A 176 -23.33 9.00 -9.12
CA THR A 176 -23.53 10.20 -9.93
C THR A 176 -24.48 11.14 -9.20
N MET A 177 -23.99 12.29 -8.78
CA MET A 177 -24.82 13.41 -8.22
C MET A 177 -26.05 13.69 -9.10
N LEU A 178 -26.00 13.33 -10.37
CA LEU A 178 -27.14 13.31 -11.30
C LEU A 178 -28.34 12.50 -10.79
N MET A 179 -28.14 11.38 -10.09
CA MET A 179 -29.25 10.61 -9.52
C MET A 179 -29.89 11.29 -8.30
N LEU A 180 -29.12 12.04 -7.51
CA LEU A 180 -29.68 12.82 -6.40
C LEU A 180 -30.49 14.03 -6.91
N PHE A 181 -30.01 14.72 -7.98
CA PHE A 181 -30.74 15.81 -8.60
C PHE A 181 -32.02 15.31 -9.30
N ALA A 182 -32.00 14.17 -9.98
CA ALA A 182 -33.18 13.58 -10.62
C ALA A 182 -34.25 13.17 -9.57
N GLY A 183 -33.83 12.56 -8.46
CA GLY A 183 -34.72 12.21 -7.36
C GLY A 183 -35.31 13.44 -6.64
N GLY A 184 -34.53 14.50 -6.47
CA GLY A 184 -34.97 15.75 -5.87
C GLY A 184 -35.97 16.51 -6.73
N LEU A 185 -35.79 16.56 -8.06
CA LEU A 185 -36.76 17.20 -8.98
C LEU A 185 -38.08 16.44 -9.08
N LEU A 186 -38.06 15.11 -9.08
CA LEU A 186 -39.28 14.29 -9.05
C LEU A 186 -40.09 14.51 -7.74
N GLY A 187 -39.41 14.65 -6.60
CA GLY A 187 -40.03 14.95 -5.32
C GLY A 187 -40.77 16.31 -5.29
N LEU A 188 -40.16 17.32 -5.91
CA LEU A 188 -40.71 18.68 -5.99
C LEU A 188 -41.96 18.82 -6.91
N THR A 189 -42.05 17.97 -7.93
CA THR A 189 -43.21 17.99 -8.86
C THR A 189 -44.44 17.29 -8.28
N LEU A 190 -44.26 16.32 -7.37
CA LEU A 190 -45.36 15.60 -6.71
C LEU A 190 -45.98 16.38 -5.55
N THR A 191 -45.28 17.31 -4.93
CA THR A 191 -45.83 18.14 -3.83
C THR A 191 -46.61 19.38 -4.30
N ARG A 192 -46.60 19.69 -5.62
CA ARG A 192 -47.32 20.88 -6.15
C ARG A 192 -48.70 20.61 -6.69
N ARG A 193 -49.26 19.39 -6.47
CA ARG A 193 -50.65 19.05 -6.81
C ARG A 193 -51.43 18.71 -5.54
N ARG A 194 -51.68 19.73 -4.73
CA ARG A 194 -52.82 19.79 -3.76
C ARG A 194 -53.31 21.23 -3.68
#